data_0fcb4065f61795d5d3d5dd6d9d705a0a
#
_entry.id   0fcb4065f61795d5d3d5dd6d9d705a0a
#
_cell.length_a   1.000
_cell.length_b   1.000
_cell.length_c   1.000
_cell.angle_alpha   90.00
_cell.angle_beta   90.00
_cell.angle_gamma   90.00
#
_symmetry.space_group_name_H-M   'P 1'
#
loop_
_entity.id
_entity.type
_entity.pdbx_description
1 polymer ?
#
loop_
_entity_poly.entity_id
_entity_poly.type
_entity_poly.pdbx_seq_one_letter_code
_entity_poly.pdbx_strand_id
1 'polypeptide(L)'
;MKIIQSELSIKDISGINEAYIPEDALFFDIETTGFSAKTSSLYMIGCAKRKGDYLNIVQYLAEDKKEEVSLLASFFSQNIGINSYISYNGNQFDIPYLIEKADKYNIDTDMFMLPSYDIYKELKPYKDFFKLPDMKQKTLEKFLGIDRRDPYSGGELIKVYEAYLHLHDKENEAMLLLHNYEDVLGMIKLLNIKDYLRPLSGEFSYKSAYTEKSNDYYGNEIEELVLIGSIDNKVLNQVSCSKYGYYISIYDKKIVITSPVKDGKIRVPYKNYKDYVYLISEDMAVLKELATCVDKNNKKRATKENCYGKYALDKDSLNNKELMKEYMETVLVGII
;
A
#
# COMPACT_ATOMS: atom_id res chain seq x y z
N MET A 1 -14.82 27.53 -16.21
CA MET A 1 -14.54 26.19 -15.65
C MET A 1 -15.16 25.13 -16.55
N LYS A 2 -14.38 24.14 -16.91
CA LYS A 2 -14.85 22.96 -17.68
C LYS A 2 -15.13 21.79 -16.77
N ILE A 3 -16.18 21.05 -17.06
CA ILE A 3 -16.50 19.75 -16.42
C ILE A 3 -16.50 18.71 -17.54
N ILE A 4 -15.61 17.76 -17.47
CA ILE A 4 -15.48 16.68 -18.42
C ILE A 4 -15.93 15.40 -17.75
N GLN A 5 -16.83 14.65 -18.38
CA GLN A 5 -17.35 13.40 -17.86
C GLN A 5 -17.08 12.28 -18.85
N SER A 6 -16.69 11.14 -18.34
CA SER A 6 -16.52 9.91 -19.11
C SER A 6 -17.04 8.73 -18.31
N GLU A 7 -17.58 7.74 -19.02
CA GLU A 7 -18.04 6.49 -18.46
C GLU A 7 -17.26 5.35 -19.10
N LEU A 8 -16.73 4.46 -18.30
CA LEU A 8 -15.96 3.30 -18.74
C LEU A 8 -16.62 2.03 -18.20
N SER A 9 -16.84 1.04 -19.06
CA SER A 9 -17.16 -0.31 -18.59
C SER A 9 -15.94 -0.91 -17.88
N ILE A 10 -16.11 -1.39 -16.65
CA ILE A 10 -15.02 -2.01 -15.87
C ILE A 10 -14.44 -3.21 -16.63
N LYS A 11 -15.29 -3.95 -17.36
CA LYS A 11 -14.86 -5.13 -18.15
C LYS A 11 -13.94 -4.77 -19.32
N ASP A 12 -14.03 -3.53 -19.81
CA ASP A 12 -13.20 -3.06 -20.92
C ASP A 12 -11.84 -2.48 -20.43
N ILE A 13 -11.67 -2.33 -19.12
CA ILE A 13 -10.42 -1.82 -18.55
C ILE A 13 -9.49 -2.99 -18.25
N SER A 14 -8.45 -3.12 -19.06
CA SER A 14 -7.43 -4.15 -18.85
C SER A 14 -6.71 -3.99 -17.51
N GLY A 15 -6.43 -5.13 -16.85
CA GLY A 15 -5.62 -5.16 -15.63
C GLY A 15 -6.34 -4.62 -14.40
N ILE A 16 -7.67 -4.63 -14.35
CA ILE A 16 -8.46 -4.30 -13.15
C ILE A 16 -9.05 -5.58 -12.54
N ASN A 17 -8.93 -5.71 -11.23
CA ASN A 17 -9.73 -6.66 -10.46
C ASN A 17 -10.95 -5.92 -9.87
N GLU A 18 -12.13 -6.11 -10.47
CA GLU A 18 -13.33 -5.40 -10.06
C GLU A 18 -13.73 -5.67 -8.59
N ALA A 19 -13.35 -6.84 -8.04
CA ALA A 19 -13.62 -7.17 -6.64
C ALA A 19 -12.91 -6.24 -5.64
N TYR A 20 -11.89 -5.51 -6.10
CA TYR A 20 -11.18 -4.55 -5.26
C TYR A 20 -11.74 -3.14 -5.33
N ILE A 21 -12.62 -2.84 -6.29
CA ILE A 21 -13.22 -1.51 -6.47
C ILE A 21 -14.51 -1.46 -5.67
N PRO A 22 -14.56 -0.74 -4.54
CA PRO A 22 -15.77 -0.66 -3.74
C PRO A 22 -16.85 0.15 -4.48
N GLU A 23 -18.11 -0.22 -4.27
CA GLU A 23 -19.25 0.63 -4.60
C GLU A 23 -19.24 1.87 -3.69
N ASP A 24 -19.78 2.99 -4.16
CA ASP A 24 -19.96 4.22 -3.38
C ASP A 24 -18.68 4.83 -2.77
N ALA A 25 -17.50 4.38 -3.18
CA ALA A 25 -16.24 5.04 -2.85
C ALA A 25 -15.87 6.09 -3.90
N LEU A 26 -15.41 7.24 -3.45
CA LEU A 26 -14.87 8.29 -4.29
C LEU A 26 -13.35 8.14 -4.41
N PHE A 27 -12.86 7.92 -5.61
CA PHE A 27 -11.44 8.10 -5.94
C PHE A 27 -11.24 9.54 -6.37
N PHE A 28 -10.18 10.20 -5.91
CA PHE A 28 -9.88 11.56 -6.36
C PHE A 28 -8.40 11.89 -6.27
N ASP A 29 -8.00 12.84 -7.10
CA ASP A 29 -6.67 13.40 -7.20
C ASP A 29 -6.77 14.88 -7.58
N ILE A 30 -5.81 15.72 -7.13
CA ILE A 30 -5.82 17.15 -7.38
C ILE A 30 -4.57 17.65 -8.06
N GLU A 31 -4.74 18.70 -8.88
CA GLU A 31 -3.63 19.42 -9.50
C GLU A 31 -3.57 20.85 -9.00
N THR A 32 -2.38 21.26 -8.60
CA THR A 32 -2.14 22.55 -7.96
C THR A 32 -0.93 23.26 -8.56
N THR A 33 -0.88 24.57 -8.46
CA THR A 33 0.29 25.35 -8.91
C THR A 33 1.43 25.38 -7.87
N GLY A 34 1.33 24.59 -6.81
CA GLY A 34 2.37 24.48 -5.77
C GLY A 34 1.86 23.77 -4.51
N PHE A 35 2.75 23.47 -3.59
CA PHE A 35 2.47 22.64 -2.42
C PHE A 35 1.66 23.32 -1.29
N SER A 36 1.63 24.64 -1.24
CA SER A 36 0.95 25.36 -0.16
C SER A 36 -0.39 25.90 -0.61
N ALA A 37 -1.48 25.45 -0.01
CA ALA A 37 -2.82 25.93 -0.28
C ALA A 37 -2.98 27.45 -0.08
N LYS A 38 -2.17 28.06 0.80
CA LYS A 38 -2.20 29.50 1.05
C LYS A 38 -1.67 30.34 -0.11
N THR A 39 -0.68 29.83 -0.83
CA THR A 39 0.08 30.61 -1.82
C THR A 39 -0.05 30.11 -3.25
N SER A 40 -0.61 28.93 -3.45
CA SER A 40 -0.85 28.31 -4.76
C SER A 40 -2.34 28.19 -5.07
N SER A 41 -2.68 27.86 -6.30
CA SER A 41 -4.05 27.69 -6.77
C SER A 41 -4.32 26.24 -7.08
N LEU A 42 -5.53 25.78 -6.71
CA LEU A 42 -6.10 24.52 -7.20
C LEU A 42 -6.66 24.77 -8.59
N TYR A 43 -6.19 24.03 -9.58
CA TYR A 43 -6.67 24.24 -10.94
C TYR A 43 -7.41 23.02 -11.53
N MET A 44 -7.26 21.86 -10.93
CA MET A 44 -7.96 20.68 -11.40
C MET A 44 -8.26 19.71 -10.26
N ILE A 45 -9.43 19.07 -10.32
CA ILE A 45 -9.76 17.88 -9.53
C ILE A 45 -10.27 16.82 -10.49
N GLY A 46 -9.65 15.64 -10.44
CA GLY A 46 -10.20 14.44 -11.06
C GLY A 46 -10.82 13.55 -10.02
N CYS A 47 -11.96 12.96 -10.33
CA CYS A 47 -12.55 11.97 -9.45
C CYS A 47 -13.25 10.85 -10.24
N ALA A 48 -13.42 9.71 -9.59
CA ALA A 48 -14.14 8.58 -10.14
C ALA A 48 -15.00 7.88 -9.09
N LYS A 49 -16.13 7.35 -9.52
CA LYS A 49 -17.01 6.49 -8.71
C LYS A 49 -17.43 5.26 -9.50
N ARG A 50 -17.49 4.12 -8.84
CA ARG A 50 -18.11 2.92 -9.40
C ARG A 50 -19.62 3.03 -9.30
N LYS A 51 -20.31 2.62 -10.35
CA LYS A 51 -21.76 2.45 -10.38
C LYS A 51 -22.09 1.17 -11.15
N GLY A 52 -22.27 0.08 -10.42
CA GLY A 52 -22.42 -1.26 -11.00
C GLY A 52 -21.19 -1.68 -11.82
N ASP A 53 -21.40 -1.97 -13.09
CA ASP A 53 -20.34 -2.40 -14.03
C ASP A 53 -19.57 -1.22 -14.65
N TYR A 54 -19.81 0.02 -14.23
CA TYR A 54 -19.21 1.21 -14.83
C TYR A 54 -18.41 2.03 -13.82
N LEU A 55 -17.36 2.71 -14.32
CA LEU A 55 -16.65 3.79 -13.67
C LEU A 55 -17.07 5.11 -14.30
N ASN A 56 -17.63 6.00 -13.50
CA ASN A 56 -17.90 7.38 -13.89
C ASN A 56 -16.74 8.26 -13.45
N ILE A 57 -16.01 8.82 -14.40
CA ILE A 57 -14.88 9.71 -14.16
C ILE A 57 -15.31 11.13 -14.49
N VAL A 58 -15.07 12.05 -13.57
CA VAL A 58 -15.36 13.47 -13.72
C VAL A 58 -14.10 14.27 -13.44
N GLN A 59 -13.81 15.20 -14.35
CA GLN A 59 -12.68 16.12 -14.21
C GLN A 59 -13.20 17.56 -14.21
N TYR A 60 -12.80 18.33 -13.21
CA TYR A 60 -13.09 19.75 -13.06
C TYR A 60 -11.82 20.54 -13.38
N LEU A 61 -11.80 21.34 -14.43
CA LEU A 61 -10.67 22.14 -14.86
C LEU A 61 -11.01 23.65 -14.78
N ALA A 62 -10.22 24.39 -14.04
CA ALA A 62 -10.33 25.84 -14.01
C ALA A 62 -9.67 26.46 -15.26
N GLU A 63 -10.43 27.26 -15.99
CA GLU A 63 -9.96 28.03 -17.16
C GLU A 63 -9.45 29.44 -16.77
N ASP A 64 -9.69 29.84 -15.51
CA ASP A 64 -9.19 31.05 -14.87
C ASP A 64 -8.94 30.74 -13.39
N LYS A 65 -7.92 31.35 -12.79
CA LYS A 65 -7.60 31.18 -11.36
C LYS A 65 -8.75 31.58 -10.42
N LYS A 66 -9.66 32.44 -10.88
CA LYS A 66 -10.85 32.85 -10.12
C LYS A 66 -11.92 31.77 -10.02
N GLU A 67 -11.82 30.75 -10.84
CA GLU A 67 -12.77 29.62 -10.87
C GLU A 67 -12.44 28.55 -9.80
N GLU A 68 -11.37 28.71 -9.01
CA GLU A 68 -11.03 27.82 -7.91
C GLU A 68 -12.21 27.54 -6.96
N VAL A 69 -12.99 28.57 -6.62
CA VAL A 69 -14.17 28.43 -5.76
C VAL A 69 -15.27 27.61 -6.41
N SER A 70 -15.53 27.84 -7.72
CA SER A 70 -16.55 27.10 -8.47
C SER A 70 -16.18 25.64 -8.64
N LEU A 71 -14.86 25.36 -8.83
CA LEU A 71 -14.31 24.02 -8.92
C LEU A 71 -14.51 23.25 -7.62
N LEU A 72 -14.15 23.83 -6.47
CA LEU A 72 -14.36 23.27 -5.15
C LEU A 72 -15.84 23.02 -4.86
N ALA A 73 -16.71 24.02 -5.07
CA ALA A 73 -18.13 23.92 -4.82
C ALA A 73 -18.78 22.80 -5.66
N SER A 74 -18.37 22.69 -6.94
CA SER A 74 -18.85 21.61 -7.82
C SER A 74 -18.38 20.22 -7.36
N PHE A 75 -17.11 20.09 -6.99
CA PHE A 75 -16.58 18.84 -6.48
C PHE A 75 -17.32 18.37 -5.23
N PHE A 76 -17.45 19.21 -4.21
CA PHE A 76 -18.11 18.82 -2.96
C PHE A 76 -19.61 18.54 -3.16
N SER A 77 -20.32 19.39 -3.90
CA SER A 77 -21.77 19.23 -4.11
C SER A 77 -22.16 17.99 -4.94
N GLN A 78 -21.33 17.61 -5.93
CA GLN A 78 -21.60 16.45 -6.78
C GLN A 78 -21.16 15.11 -6.16
N ASN A 79 -20.44 15.14 -5.05
CA ASN A 79 -19.96 13.94 -4.36
C ASN A 79 -20.64 13.70 -3.00
N ILE A 80 -21.83 14.26 -2.80
CA ILE A 80 -22.69 13.94 -1.65
C ILE A 80 -23.16 12.48 -1.76
N GLY A 81 -23.25 11.79 -0.61
CA GLY A 81 -23.77 10.41 -0.54
C GLY A 81 -22.74 9.31 -0.81
N ILE A 82 -21.44 9.63 -0.84
CA ILE A 82 -20.39 8.62 -0.81
C ILE A 82 -20.28 8.02 0.59
N ASN A 83 -19.76 6.79 0.69
CA ASN A 83 -19.54 6.09 1.96
C ASN A 83 -18.09 6.08 2.41
N SER A 84 -17.18 6.31 1.50
CA SER A 84 -15.73 6.34 1.73
C SER A 84 -15.01 7.07 0.60
N TYR A 85 -13.73 7.35 0.79
CA TYR A 85 -12.89 7.87 -0.29
C TYR A 85 -11.53 7.18 -0.34
N ILE A 86 -10.95 7.18 -1.54
CA ILE A 86 -9.67 6.54 -1.85
C ILE A 86 -8.77 7.55 -2.52
N SER A 87 -7.52 7.62 -2.07
CA SER A 87 -6.50 8.53 -2.61
C SER A 87 -5.12 7.88 -2.63
N TYR A 88 -4.19 8.49 -3.30
CA TYR A 88 -2.77 8.14 -3.25
C TYR A 88 -1.98 9.21 -2.51
N ASN A 89 -1.57 8.96 -1.25
CA ASN A 89 -0.92 9.94 -0.37
C ASN A 89 -1.78 11.18 -0.06
N GLY A 90 -3.08 11.11 -0.28
CA GLY A 90 -4.00 12.22 -0.12
C GLY A 90 -4.15 12.70 1.32
N ASN A 91 -3.94 11.81 2.29
CA ASN A 91 -3.95 12.17 3.71
C ASN A 91 -2.87 13.21 4.07
N GLN A 92 -1.78 13.29 3.30
CA GLN A 92 -0.69 14.22 3.56
C GLN A 92 -0.71 15.45 2.65
N PHE A 93 -1.40 15.39 1.51
CA PHE A 93 -1.42 16.51 0.57
C PHE A 93 -2.83 16.91 0.13
N ASP A 94 -3.54 16.09 -0.61
CA ASP A 94 -4.81 16.46 -1.26
C ASP A 94 -5.86 16.92 -0.26
N ILE A 95 -6.08 16.13 0.79
CA ILE A 95 -7.12 16.39 1.78
C ILE A 95 -6.83 17.66 2.58
N PRO A 96 -5.65 17.86 3.20
CA PRO A 96 -5.34 19.09 3.88
C PRO A 96 -5.40 20.31 2.96
N TYR A 97 -4.97 20.15 1.70
CA TYR A 97 -5.03 21.22 0.71
C TYR A 97 -6.47 21.60 0.39
N LEU A 98 -7.34 20.62 0.12
CA LEU A 98 -8.77 20.85 -0.16
C LEU A 98 -9.50 21.47 1.03
N ILE A 99 -9.25 20.98 2.25
CA ILE A 99 -9.84 21.54 3.47
C ILE A 99 -9.44 23.02 3.63
N GLU A 100 -8.15 23.36 3.54
CA GLU A 100 -7.68 24.74 3.70
C GLU A 100 -8.26 25.67 2.63
N LYS A 101 -8.42 25.18 1.39
CA LYS A 101 -9.07 25.94 0.31
C LYS A 101 -10.57 26.09 0.54
N ALA A 102 -11.26 25.03 0.97
CA ALA A 102 -12.69 25.07 1.25
C ALA A 102 -13.03 26.02 2.40
N ASP A 103 -12.23 26.01 3.47
CA ASP A 103 -12.37 26.90 4.62
C ASP A 103 -12.33 28.39 4.19
N LYS A 104 -11.41 28.72 3.29
CA LYS A 104 -11.31 30.09 2.73
C LYS A 104 -12.61 30.57 2.08
N TYR A 105 -13.39 29.65 1.50
CA TYR A 105 -14.61 29.95 0.76
C TYR A 105 -15.89 29.55 1.52
N ASN A 106 -15.79 29.11 2.78
CA ASN A 106 -16.90 28.59 3.60
C ASN A 106 -17.66 27.45 2.91
N ILE A 107 -16.91 26.53 2.31
CA ILE A 107 -17.46 25.30 1.69
C ILE A 107 -17.32 24.16 2.71
N ASP A 108 -18.38 23.38 2.88
CA ASP A 108 -18.42 22.23 3.77
C ASP A 108 -17.52 21.09 3.25
N THR A 109 -16.75 20.50 4.17
CA THR A 109 -15.82 19.39 3.92
C THR A 109 -16.14 18.13 4.71
N ASP A 110 -17.35 17.97 5.22
CA ASP A 110 -17.78 16.84 6.05
C ASP A 110 -17.52 15.48 5.38
N MET A 111 -17.44 15.43 4.05
CA MET A 111 -17.07 14.21 3.34
C MET A 111 -15.72 13.63 3.78
N PHE A 112 -14.79 14.44 4.26
CA PHE A 112 -13.49 13.98 4.75
C PHE A 112 -13.52 13.41 6.18
N MET A 113 -14.67 13.43 6.85
CA MET A 113 -14.92 12.67 8.08
C MET A 113 -15.27 11.20 7.82
N LEU A 114 -15.56 10.83 6.58
CA LEU A 114 -15.85 9.45 6.17
C LEU A 114 -14.58 8.57 6.22
N PRO A 115 -14.73 7.23 6.24
CA PRO A 115 -13.62 6.30 6.15
C PRO A 115 -12.77 6.55 4.90
N SER A 116 -11.45 6.56 5.08
CA SER A 116 -10.48 6.77 4.00
C SER A 116 -9.56 5.57 3.79
N TYR A 117 -9.22 5.31 2.53
CA TYR A 117 -8.20 4.36 2.16
C TYR A 117 -7.10 5.08 1.36
N ASP A 118 -5.99 5.37 2.01
CA ASP A 118 -4.82 5.97 1.36
C ASP A 118 -3.85 4.86 0.95
N ILE A 119 -3.77 4.60 -0.36
CA ILE A 119 -2.99 3.50 -0.94
C ILE A 119 -1.50 3.61 -0.52
N TYR A 120 -0.92 4.81 -0.53
CA TYR A 120 0.46 5.01 -0.11
C TYR A 120 0.68 4.63 1.36
N LYS A 121 -0.23 5.03 2.24
CA LYS A 121 -0.17 4.73 3.68
C LYS A 121 -0.23 3.22 3.94
N GLU A 122 -1.12 2.52 3.22
CA GLU A 122 -1.26 1.06 3.33
C GLU A 122 -0.02 0.32 2.82
N LEU A 123 0.63 0.83 1.78
CA LEU A 123 1.84 0.24 1.21
C LEU A 123 3.12 0.48 2.03
N LYS A 124 3.18 1.59 2.76
CA LYS A 124 4.39 2.05 3.44
C LYS A 124 5.05 1.00 4.36
N PRO A 125 4.32 0.19 5.16
CA PRO A 125 4.91 -0.86 5.98
C PRO A 125 5.63 -1.95 5.17
N TYR A 126 5.23 -2.16 3.93
CA TYR A 126 5.68 -3.25 3.06
C TYR A 126 6.74 -2.84 2.04
N LYS A 127 7.23 -1.60 2.08
CA LYS A 127 8.17 -1.06 1.07
C LYS A 127 9.40 -1.94 0.83
N ASP A 128 9.89 -2.60 1.90
CA ASP A 128 11.08 -3.45 1.83
C ASP A 128 10.86 -4.72 0.96
N PHE A 129 9.60 -5.14 0.80
CA PHE A 129 9.24 -6.25 -0.09
C PHE A 129 9.30 -5.86 -1.56
N PHE A 130 8.88 -4.64 -1.88
CA PHE A 130 8.80 -4.19 -3.27
C PHE A 130 10.14 -3.79 -3.85
N LYS A 131 11.11 -3.35 -3.02
CA LYS A 131 12.46 -2.94 -3.42
C LYS A 131 12.45 -1.94 -4.58
N LEU A 132 11.47 -1.03 -4.59
CA LEU A 132 11.31 0.00 -5.60
C LEU A 132 12.22 1.21 -5.30
N PRO A 133 12.63 1.96 -6.33
CA PRO A 133 13.46 3.16 -6.15
C PRO A 133 12.77 4.23 -5.31
N ASP A 134 11.46 4.33 -5.46
CA ASP A 134 10.58 5.18 -4.64
C ASP A 134 9.18 4.57 -4.56
N MET A 135 8.30 5.23 -3.79
CA MET A 135 6.90 4.81 -3.62
C MET A 135 5.95 5.82 -4.29
N LYS A 136 6.33 6.38 -5.43
CA LYS A 136 5.44 7.24 -6.22
C LYS A 136 4.42 6.39 -6.98
N GLN A 137 3.26 6.96 -7.25
CA GLN A 137 2.18 6.29 -7.96
C GLN A 137 2.66 5.70 -9.29
N LYS A 138 3.33 6.48 -10.14
CA LYS A 138 3.88 6.03 -11.43
C LYS A 138 4.88 4.87 -11.30
N THR A 139 5.65 4.84 -10.21
CA THR A 139 6.61 3.73 -9.96
C THR A 139 5.88 2.43 -9.65
N LEU A 140 4.83 2.50 -8.83
CA LEU A 140 4.00 1.35 -8.49
C LEU A 140 3.13 0.90 -9.67
N GLU A 141 2.61 1.83 -10.45
CA GLU A 141 1.89 1.51 -11.71
C GLU A 141 2.78 0.69 -12.64
N LYS A 142 4.01 1.16 -12.89
CA LYS A 142 4.99 0.41 -13.69
C LYS A 142 5.30 -0.97 -13.10
N PHE A 143 5.41 -1.08 -11.78
CA PHE A 143 5.60 -2.36 -11.11
C PHE A 143 4.43 -3.32 -11.34
N LEU A 144 3.20 -2.83 -11.37
CA LEU A 144 2.00 -3.62 -11.67
C LEU A 144 1.71 -3.77 -13.18
N GLY A 145 2.61 -3.32 -14.06
CA GLY A 145 2.42 -3.40 -15.52
C GLY A 145 1.32 -2.47 -16.04
N ILE A 146 1.07 -1.37 -15.34
CA ILE A 146 0.12 -0.35 -15.76
C ILE A 146 0.87 0.67 -16.61
N ASP A 147 0.57 0.68 -17.90
CA ASP A 147 1.14 1.63 -18.85
C ASP A 147 0.41 2.96 -18.84
N ARG A 148 1.16 4.05 -19.02
CA ARG A 148 0.67 5.43 -19.15
C ARG A 148 1.09 6.02 -20.46
N ARG A 149 0.24 6.86 -21.03
CA ARG A 149 0.57 7.69 -22.21
C ARG A 149 1.11 9.06 -21.80
N ASP A 150 0.72 9.53 -20.61
CA ASP A 150 1.21 10.78 -20.07
C ASP A 150 2.67 10.67 -19.59
N PRO A 151 3.61 11.44 -20.20
CA PRO A 151 5.02 11.43 -19.82
C PRO A 151 5.37 12.46 -18.72
N TYR A 152 4.47 13.41 -18.42
CA TYR A 152 4.78 14.57 -17.62
C TYR A 152 4.75 14.28 -16.11
N SER A 153 5.51 15.05 -15.36
CA SER A 153 5.41 15.16 -13.91
C SER A 153 4.47 16.31 -13.54
N GLY A 154 3.86 16.28 -12.34
CA GLY A 154 3.01 17.36 -11.86
C GLY A 154 3.69 18.74 -11.87
N GLY A 155 5.02 18.80 -11.61
CA GLY A 155 5.78 20.05 -11.69
C GLY A 155 5.90 20.63 -13.12
N GLU A 156 5.95 19.78 -14.15
CA GLU A 156 5.96 20.22 -15.56
C GLU A 156 4.59 20.72 -15.98
N LEU A 157 3.51 20.11 -15.45
CA LEU A 157 2.14 20.51 -15.75
C LEU A 157 1.76 21.88 -15.22
N ILE A 158 2.43 22.39 -14.19
CA ILE A 158 2.25 23.78 -13.74
C ILE A 158 2.52 24.75 -14.91
N LYS A 159 3.59 24.50 -15.67
CA LYS A 159 3.93 25.35 -16.85
C LYS A 159 2.92 25.18 -17.99
N VAL A 160 2.42 23.95 -18.17
CA VAL A 160 1.37 23.67 -19.17
C VAL A 160 0.08 24.40 -18.78
N TYR A 161 -0.30 24.39 -17.50
CA TYR A 161 -1.47 25.13 -17.02
C TYR A 161 -1.29 26.64 -17.15
N GLU A 162 -0.10 27.18 -16.84
CA GLU A 162 0.19 28.60 -17.04
C GLU A 162 0.06 29.01 -18.53
N ALA A 163 0.58 28.19 -19.44
CA ALA A 163 0.41 28.39 -20.87
C ALA A 163 -1.07 28.31 -21.28
N TYR A 164 -1.81 27.33 -20.76
CA TYR A 164 -3.24 27.19 -21.01
C TYR A 164 -4.06 28.41 -20.58
N LEU A 165 -3.74 29.01 -19.44
CA LEU A 165 -4.42 30.24 -18.98
C LEU A 165 -4.25 31.42 -19.95
N HIS A 166 -3.18 31.48 -20.73
CA HIS A 166 -2.93 32.53 -21.71
C HIS A 166 -3.48 32.21 -23.09
N LEU A 167 -3.38 30.96 -23.50
CA LEU A 167 -3.65 30.54 -24.88
C LEU A 167 -5.04 29.92 -25.06
N HIS A 168 -5.59 29.31 -24.02
CA HIS A 168 -6.81 28.51 -24.06
C HIS A 168 -6.85 27.49 -25.21
N ASP A 169 -5.66 26.96 -25.57
CA ASP A 169 -5.51 26.04 -26.67
C ASP A 169 -5.86 24.59 -26.27
N LYS A 170 -6.27 23.82 -27.27
CA LYS A 170 -6.71 22.42 -27.04
C LYS A 170 -5.56 21.47 -26.72
N GLU A 171 -4.34 21.80 -27.09
CA GLU A 171 -3.19 20.91 -26.87
C GLU A 171 -2.82 20.90 -25.38
N ASN A 172 -2.64 22.08 -24.77
CA ASN A 172 -2.38 22.19 -23.34
C ASN A 172 -3.55 21.64 -22.51
N GLU A 173 -4.80 21.92 -22.94
CA GLU A 173 -5.97 21.33 -22.29
C GLU A 173 -5.94 19.79 -22.30
N ALA A 174 -5.65 19.19 -23.45
CA ALA A 174 -5.59 17.73 -23.58
C ALA A 174 -4.48 17.11 -22.72
N MET A 175 -3.33 17.76 -22.59
CA MET A 175 -2.25 17.32 -21.71
C MET A 175 -2.65 17.31 -20.25
N LEU A 176 -3.28 18.39 -19.77
CA LEU A 176 -3.76 18.51 -18.38
C LEU A 176 -4.80 17.44 -18.08
N LEU A 177 -5.79 17.30 -18.96
CA LEU A 177 -6.86 16.31 -18.82
C LEU A 177 -6.32 14.88 -18.83
N LEU A 178 -5.40 14.56 -19.74
CA LEU A 178 -4.82 13.22 -19.85
C LEU A 178 -4.06 12.83 -18.58
N HIS A 179 -3.24 13.72 -18.04
CA HIS A 179 -2.47 13.47 -16.82
C HIS A 179 -3.37 13.11 -15.65
N ASN A 180 -4.28 14.00 -15.30
CA ASN A 180 -5.18 13.79 -14.18
C ASN A 180 -6.13 12.59 -14.39
N TYR A 181 -6.61 12.36 -15.63
CA TYR A 181 -7.37 11.17 -15.98
C TYR A 181 -6.59 9.88 -15.69
N GLU A 182 -5.31 9.85 -16.09
CA GLU A 182 -4.44 8.69 -15.87
C GLU A 182 -4.03 8.53 -14.40
N ASP A 183 -3.94 9.62 -13.61
CA ASP A 183 -3.73 9.54 -12.18
C ASP A 183 -4.93 8.91 -11.47
N VAL A 184 -6.15 9.32 -11.79
CA VAL A 184 -7.36 8.72 -11.23
C VAL A 184 -7.54 7.27 -11.66
N LEU A 185 -7.41 6.96 -12.95
CA LEU A 185 -7.57 5.60 -13.46
C LEU A 185 -6.43 4.68 -12.98
N GLY A 186 -5.21 5.19 -12.93
CA GLY A 186 -4.04 4.49 -12.39
C GLY A 186 -4.24 4.13 -10.92
N MET A 187 -4.75 5.05 -10.12
CA MET A 187 -5.09 4.81 -8.71
C MET A 187 -6.08 3.64 -8.54
N ILE A 188 -7.11 3.57 -9.39
CA ILE A 188 -8.07 2.45 -9.38
C ILE A 188 -7.38 1.13 -9.72
N LYS A 189 -6.54 1.11 -10.74
CA LYS A 189 -5.75 -0.07 -11.14
C LYS A 189 -4.74 -0.49 -10.06
N LEU A 190 -4.19 0.47 -9.32
CA LEU A 190 -3.28 0.20 -8.21
C LEU A 190 -3.93 -0.58 -7.07
N LEU A 191 -5.25 -0.68 -6.98
CA LEU A 191 -5.90 -1.56 -6.00
C LEU A 191 -5.51 -3.04 -6.16
N ASN A 192 -4.99 -3.46 -7.32
CA ASN A 192 -4.43 -4.79 -7.53
C ASN A 192 -3.18 -5.06 -6.66
N ILE A 193 -2.60 -4.04 -6.05
CA ILE A 193 -1.55 -4.22 -5.05
C ILE A 193 -2.03 -5.07 -3.85
N LYS A 194 -3.34 -5.17 -3.65
CA LYS A 194 -3.95 -6.04 -2.64
C LYS A 194 -3.61 -7.51 -2.85
N ASP A 195 -3.26 -7.93 -4.08
CA ASP A 195 -2.77 -9.29 -4.36
C ASP A 195 -1.47 -9.62 -3.62
N TYR A 196 -0.69 -8.59 -3.27
CA TYR A 196 0.51 -8.69 -2.44
C TYR A 196 0.23 -8.42 -0.96
N LEU A 197 -0.58 -7.40 -0.66
CA LEU A 197 -0.82 -6.97 0.72
C LEU A 197 -1.63 -7.99 1.52
N ARG A 198 -2.65 -8.59 0.91
CA ARG A 198 -3.50 -9.59 1.55
C ARG A 198 -2.71 -10.80 2.06
N PRO A 199 -1.88 -11.48 1.25
CA PRO A 199 -1.06 -12.57 1.76
C PRO A 199 -0.02 -12.12 2.80
N LEU A 200 0.55 -10.93 2.68
CA LEU A 200 1.47 -10.37 3.67
C LEU A 200 0.77 -10.03 5.01
N SER A 201 -0.53 -9.78 4.99
CA SER A 201 -1.35 -9.61 6.20
C SER A 201 -1.94 -10.92 6.76
N GLY A 202 -1.61 -12.07 6.15
CA GLY A 202 -2.05 -13.39 6.62
C GLY A 202 -3.21 -14.01 5.83
N GLU A 203 -3.71 -13.35 4.77
CA GLU A 203 -4.79 -13.88 3.93
C GLU A 203 -4.23 -14.81 2.85
N PHE A 204 -4.00 -16.05 3.21
CA PHE A 204 -3.56 -17.12 2.30
C PHE A 204 -4.12 -18.48 2.73
N SER A 205 -4.10 -19.46 1.84
CA SER A 205 -4.42 -20.86 2.16
C SER A 205 -3.15 -21.66 2.36
N TYR A 206 -2.90 -22.16 3.58
CA TYR A 206 -1.77 -23.03 3.86
C TYR A 206 -1.79 -24.28 2.96
N LYS A 207 -0.63 -24.71 2.45
CA LYS A 207 -0.47 -25.89 1.59
C LYS A 207 0.42 -26.96 2.20
N SER A 208 1.65 -26.61 2.55
CA SER A 208 2.62 -27.60 3.05
C SER A 208 3.74 -26.91 3.84
N ALA A 209 4.39 -27.71 4.68
CA ALA A 209 5.68 -27.41 5.28
C ALA A 209 6.61 -28.61 5.15
N TYR A 210 7.90 -28.35 5.01
CA TYR A 210 8.96 -29.35 5.01
C TYR A 210 10.27 -28.72 5.43
N THR A 211 11.24 -29.55 5.86
CA THR A 211 12.60 -29.07 6.07
C THR A 211 13.49 -29.46 4.90
N GLU A 212 14.46 -28.60 4.59
CA GLU A 212 15.48 -28.87 3.59
C GLU A 212 16.84 -28.38 4.09
N LYS A 213 17.89 -28.95 3.51
CA LYS A 213 19.27 -28.52 3.74
C LYS A 213 19.72 -27.61 2.60
N SER A 214 20.29 -26.49 2.96
CA SER A 214 20.85 -25.51 2.04
C SER A 214 22.23 -25.05 2.53
N ASN A 215 22.91 -24.18 1.78
CA ASN A 215 24.14 -23.57 2.23
C ASN A 215 23.92 -22.07 2.49
N ASP A 216 24.47 -21.56 3.59
CA ASP A 216 24.52 -20.14 3.84
C ASP A 216 25.49 -19.42 2.88
N TYR A 217 25.53 -18.08 2.99
CA TYR A 217 26.45 -17.26 2.16
C TYR A 217 27.94 -17.65 2.30
N TYR A 218 28.34 -18.24 3.42
CA TYR A 218 29.70 -18.66 3.69
C TYR A 218 29.99 -20.13 3.31
N GLY A 219 28.96 -20.83 2.78
CA GLY A 219 29.06 -22.23 2.37
C GLY A 219 28.82 -23.24 3.50
N ASN A 220 28.40 -22.80 4.69
CA ASN A 220 28.06 -23.73 5.77
C ASN A 220 26.68 -24.37 5.50
N GLU A 221 26.57 -25.68 5.76
CA GLU A 221 25.28 -26.37 5.69
C GLU A 221 24.34 -25.84 6.78
N ILE A 222 23.15 -25.43 6.37
CA ILE A 222 22.06 -25.00 7.25
C ILE A 222 20.80 -25.83 6.96
N GLU A 223 19.98 -26.00 7.98
CA GLU A 223 18.65 -26.59 7.82
C GLU A 223 17.62 -25.48 7.89
N GLU A 224 16.63 -25.52 6.99
CA GLU A 224 15.59 -24.54 6.88
C GLU A 224 14.19 -25.19 6.85
N LEU A 225 13.24 -24.58 7.56
CA LEU A 225 11.83 -24.91 7.45
C LEU A 225 11.23 -24.05 6.35
N VAL A 226 10.70 -24.69 5.31
CA VAL A 226 10.01 -24.05 4.19
C VAL A 226 8.52 -24.24 4.35
N LEU A 227 7.77 -23.15 4.37
CA LEU A 227 6.32 -23.10 4.49
C LEU A 227 5.73 -22.51 3.22
N ILE A 228 4.71 -23.16 2.67
CA ILE A 228 4.08 -22.74 1.41
C ILE A 228 2.60 -22.49 1.64
N GLY A 229 2.15 -21.31 1.23
CA GLY A 229 0.74 -20.95 1.10
C GLY A 229 0.37 -20.66 -0.35
N SER A 230 -0.90 -20.83 -0.70
CA SER A 230 -1.46 -20.34 -1.97
C SER A 230 -2.23 -19.04 -1.76
N ILE A 231 -2.17 -18.17 -2.76
CA ILE A 231 -2.91 -16.93 -2.85
C ILE A 231 -3.91 -17.00 -4.00
N ASP A 232 -4.96 -16.20 -3.94
CA ASP A 232 -6.08 -16.27 -4.89
C ASP A 232 -5.67 -15.89 -6.32
N ASN A 233 -4.99 -14.77 -6.43
CA ASN A 233 -4.60 -14.20 -7.72
C ASN A 233 -3.11 -14.42 -7.99
N LYS A 234 -2.78 -14.55 -9.28
CA LYS A 234 -1.39 -14.57 -9.73
C LYS A 234 -0.80 -13.16 -9.65
N VAL A 235 0.35 -13.03 -8.99
CA VAL A 235 1.10 -11.77 -8.99
C VAL A 235 1.97 -11.65 -10.25
N LEU A 236 2.10 -10.42 -10.75
CA LEU A 236 2.88 -10.15 -11.97
C LEU A 236 4.38 -10.28 -11.68
N ASN A 237 4.84 -9.66 -10.62
CA ASN A 237 6.26 -9.61 -10.26
C ASN A 237 6.49 -10.35 -8.95
N GLN A 238 7.62 -11.03 -8.84
CA GLN A 238 8.04 -11.58 -7.57
C GLN A 238 8.47 -10.47 -6.62
N VAL A 239 8.04 -10.57 -5.37
CA VAL A 239 8.54 -9.75 -4.26
C VAL A 239 9.16 -10.63 -3.20
N SER A 240 10.17 -10.12 -2.51
CA SER A 240 10.81 -10.87 -1.42
C SER A 240 11.50 -9.95 -0.44
N CYS A 241 11.53 -10.38 0.83
CA CYS A 241 12.24 -9.71 1.90
C CYS A 241 12.96 -10.72 2.79
N SER A 242 14.21 -10.43 3.14
CA SER A 242 14.94 -11.12 4.20
C SER A 242 15.04 -10.20 5.40
N LYS A 243 14.52 -10.64 6.55
CA LYS A 243 14.50 -9.82 7.75
C LYS A 243 14.50 -10.70 9.01
N TYR A 244 15.31 -10.37 9.98
CA TYR A 244 15.40 -11.07 11.27
C TYR A 244 15.66 -12.59 11.16
N GLY A 245 16.32 -13.03 10.08
CA GLY A 245 16.62 -14.43 9.81
C GLY A 245 15.52 -15.19 9.04
N TYR A 246 14.42 -14.56 8.71
CA TYR A 246 13.40 -15.13 7.86
C TYR A 246 13.53 -14.63 6.43
N TYR A 247 13.17 -15.46 5.46
CA TYR A 247 13.00 -15.07 4.07
C TYR A 247 11.55 -15.28 3.66
N ILE A 248 10.93 -14.24 3.11
CA ILE A 248 9.54 -14.29 2.63
C ILE A 248 9.55 -13.93 1.16
N SER A 249 8.83 -14.69 0.35
CA SER A 249 8.62 -14.36 -1.07
C SER A 249 7.18 -14.61 -1.50
N ILE A 250 6.71 -13.77 -2.44
CA ILE A 250 5.43 -13.95 -3.13
C ILE A 250 5.75 -13.98 -4.62
N TYR A 251 5.34 -15.03 -5.30
CA TYR A 251 5.48 -15.21 -6.74
C TYR A 251 4.41 -16.13 -7.28
N ASP A 252 4.00 -15.91 -8.53
CA ASP A 252 2.91 -16.66 -9.15
C ASP A 252 1.64 -16.65 -8.26
N LYS A 253 1.18 -17.80 -7.80
CA LYS A 253 0.06 -17.96 -6.85
C LYS A 253 0.53 -18.48 -5.49
N LYS A 254 1.72 -18.12 -5.05
CA LYS A 254 2.33 -18.66 -3.83
C LYS A 254 2.88 -17.56 -2.94
N ILE A 255 2.75 -17.79 -1.63
CA ILE A 255 3.57 -17.17 -0.60
C ILE A 255 4.44 -18.25 0.02
N VAL A 256 5.73 -17.99 0.12
CA VAL A 256 6.71 -18.91 0.71
C VAL A 256 7.44 -18.20 1.83
N ILE A 257 7.53 -18.87 2.98
CA ILE A 257 8.30 -18.41 4.14
C ILE A 257 9.38 -19.44 4.43
N THR A 258 10.63 -18.99 4.53
CA THR A 258 11.74 -19.83 4.94
C THR A 258 12.24 -19.33 6.29
N SER A 259 12.39 -20.26 7.23
CA SER A 259 12.85 -20.00 8.61
C SER A 259 14.01 -20.95 8.94
N PRO A 260 15.13 -20.45 9.55
CA PRO A 260 16.23 -21.30 9.93
C PRO A 260 15.80 -22.29 11.03
N VAL A 261 16.25 -23.52 10.92
CA VAL A 261 16.16 -24.54 11.96
C VAL A 261 17.54 -24.68 12.61
N LYS A 262 17.63 -24.47 13.92
CA LYS A 262 18.89 -24.60 14.67
C LYS A 262 18.70 -25.55 15.84
N ASP A 263 19.52 -26.60 15.89
CA ASP A 263 19.44 -27.64 16.92
C ASP A 263 18.02 -28.24 17.03
N GLY A 264 17.38 -28.51 15.88
CA GLY A 264 16.00 -29.00 15.81
C GLY A 264 14.92 -28.03 16.33
N LYS A 265 15.24 -26.74 16.41
CA LYS A 265 14.31 -25.70 16.89
C LYS A 265 14.12 -24.59 15.87
N ILE A 266 12.92 -24.04 15.85
CA ILE A 266 12.53 -22.84 15.10
C ILE A 266 12.37 -21.65 16.04
N ARG A 267 12.55 -20.43 15.51
CA ARG A 267 12.25 -19.19 16.20
C ARG A 267 10.81 -18.76 15.93
N VAL A 268 10.07 -18.43 16.96
CA VAL A 268 8.71 -17.90 16.87
C VAL A 268 8.71 -16.45 17.38
N PRO A 269 8.50 -15.45 16.52
CA PRO A 269 8.55 -14.05 16.92
C PRO A 269 7.37 -13.67 17.80
N TYR A 270 7.58 -12.81 18.80
CA TYR A 270 6.55 -12.22 19.64
C TYR A 270 6.16 -10.83 19.12
N LYS A 271 4.85 -10.53 19.13
CA LYS A 271 4.28 -9.30 18.55
C LYS A 271 4.73 -8.00 19.22
N ASN A 272 4.83 -7.98 20.55
CA ASN A 272 5.11 -6.77 21.32
C ASN A 272 6.46 -6.85 22.04
N TYR A 273 7.54 -6.58 21.32
CA TYR A 273 8.90 -6.62 21.88
C TYR A 273 9.08 -5.73 23.13
N LYS A 274 8.22 -4.72 23.32
CA LYS A 274 8.32 -3.79 24.48
C LYS A 274 8.03 -4.46 25.81
N ASP A 275 7.30 -5.58 25.80
CA ASP A 275 6.92 -6.32 27.02
C ASP A 275 7.96 -7.39 27.37
N TYR A 276 8.99 -7.55 26.54
CA TYR A 276 9.98 -8.60 26.66
C TYR A 276 11.38 -8.08 27.01
N VAL A 277 12.19 -8.97 27.56
CA VAL A 277 13.66 -8.86 27.64
C VAL A 277 14.28 -10.07 26.92
N TYR A 278 15.40 -9.83 26.28
CA TYR A 278 16.16 -10.88 25.62
C TYR A 278 17.19 -11.46 26.57
N LEU A 279 17.20 -12.78 26.73
CA LEU A 279 18.15 -13.54 27.50
C LEU A 279 19.33 -13.97 26.63
N ILE A 280 20.53 -13.54 26.99
CA ILE A 280 21.72 -13.67 26.14
C ILE A 280 22.16 -15.13 26.05
N SER A 281 22.23 -15.83 27.21
CA SER A 281 22.66 -17.22 27.26
C SER A 281 21.67 -18.21 26.62
N GLU A 282 20.38 -17.94 26.70
CA GLU A 282 19.33 -18.77 26.13
C GLU A 282 19.03 -18.43 24.65
N ASP A 283 19.52 -17.25 24.19
CA ASP A 283 19.25 -16.70 22.84
C ASP A 283 17.73 -16.69 22.56
N MET A 284 16.93 -16.14 23.49
CA MET A 284 15.48 -16.02 23.35
C MET A 284 14.92 -14.88 24.22
N ALA A 285 13.72 -14.44 23.92
CA ALA A 285 13.02 -13.42 24.69
C ALA A 285 12.03 -14.07 25.67
N VAL A 286 11.90 -13.41 26.85
CA VAL A 286 10.89 -13.76 27.86
C VAL A 286 10.19 -12.50 28.33
N LEU A 287 8.97 -12.64 28.86
CA LEU A 287 8.25 -11.52 29.47
C LEU A 287 9.09 -10.88 30.57
N LYS A 288 9.04 -9.57 30.69
CA LYS A 288 9.78 -8.80 31.72
C LYS A 288 9.51 -9.30 33.14
N GLU A 289 8.28 -9.70 33.39
CA GLU A 289 7.85 -10.22 34.69
C GLU A 289 8.56 -11.51 35.08
N LEU A 290 8.83 -12.39 34.09
CA LEU A 290 9.53 -13.65 34.30
C LEU A 290 11.05 -13.49 34.44
N ALA A 291 11.58 -12.35 34.03
CA ALA A 291 13.02 -12.07 34.06
C ALA A 291 13.47 -11.27 35.29
N THR A 292 12.63 -11.13 36.31
CA THR A 292 12.96 -10.35 37.52
C THR A 292 14.19 -10.86 38.24
N CYS A 293 14.34 -12.18 38.35
CA CYS A 293 15.44 -12.87 39.02
C CYS A 293 16.66 -13.15 38.12
N VAL A 294 16.62 -12.78 36.84
CA VAL A 294 17.72 -13.01 35.91
C VAL A 294 18.81 -11.98 36.13
N ASP A 295 20.10 -12.43 36.11
CA ASP A 295 21.26 -11.54 36.21
C ASP A 295 21.21 -10.43 35.14
N LYS A 296 21.59 -9.20 35.54
CA LYS A 296 21.56 -8.05 34.64
C LYS A 296 22.50 -8.21 33.44
N ASN A 297 23.63 -8.95 33.63
CA ASN A 297 24.58 -9.21 32.55
C ASN A 297 24.09 -10.23 31.53
N ASN A 298 23.09 -11.06 31.89
CA ASN A 298 22.50 -12.05 31.02
C ASN A 298 21.19 -11.56 30.35
N LYS A 299 20.78 -10.33 30.58
CA LYS A 299 19.58 -9.80 29.95
C LYS A 299 19.81 -8.42 29.33
N LYS A 300 19.18 -8.19 28.18
CA LYS A 300 19.12 -6.87 27.51
C LYS A 300 17.72 -6.57 27.03
N ARG A 301 17.47 -5.32 26.69
CA ARG A 301 16.19 -4.91 26.12
C ARG A 301 15.91 -5.71 24.84
N ALA A 302 14.69 -6.26 24.72
CA ALA A 302 14.25 -6.88 23.49
C ALA A 302 14.04 -5.82 22.38
N THR A 303 14.31 -6.22 21.16
CA THR A 303 14.09 -5.47 19.90
C THR A 303 13.25 -6.33 18.98
N LYS A 304 12.73 -5.78 17.90
CA LYS A 304 12.01 -6.59 16.89
C LYS A 304 12.84 -7.79 16.39
N GLU A 305 14.17 -7.64 16.28
CA GLU A 305 15.08 -8.66 15.77
C GLU A 305 15.27 -9.84 16.73
N ASN A 306 15.31 -9.60 18.04
CA ASN A 306 15.64 -10.62 19.05
C ASN A 306 14.47 -11.00 19.95
N CYS A 307 13.25 -10.56 19.64
CA CYS A 307 12.05 -10.87 20.41
C CYS A 307 11.35 -12.12 19.87
N TYR A 308 11.91 -13.29 20.21
CA TYR A 308 11.37 -14.59 19.81
C TYR A 308 11.59 -15.65 20.89
N GLY A 309 10.70 -16.66 20.89
CA GLY A 309 10.91 -17.91 21.60
C GLY A 309 11.51 -18.98 20.70
N LYS A 310 12.03 -20.07 21.30
CA LYS A 310 12.51 -21.26 20.58
C LYS A 310 11.63 -22.44 20.86
N TYR A 311 11.16 -23.09 19.81
CA TYR A 311 10.26 -24.23 19.90
C TYR A 311 10.82 -25.40 19.13
N ALA A 312 10.72 -26.63 19.69
CA ALA A 312 11.14 -27.84 19.01
C ALA A 312 10.34 -28.04 17.73
N LEU A 313 11.01 -28.44 16.65
CA LEU A 313 10.41 -28.84 15.39
C LEU A 313 10.56 -30.35 15.25
N ASP A 314 9.53 -31.08 15.59
CA ASP A 314 9.45 -32.53 15.43
C ASP A 314 8.50 -32.91 14.29
N LYS A 315 8.39 -34.20 14.02
CA LYS A 315 7.51 -34.72 12.94
C LYS A 315 6.04 -34.42 13.20
N ASP A 316 5.60 -34.40 14.44
CA ASP A 316 4.21 -34.18 14.80
C ASP A 316 3.84 -32.70 14.59
N SER A 317 4.69 -31.79 15.04
CA SER A 317 4.52 -30.35 14.80
C SER A 317 4.61 -30.01 13.30
N LEU A 318 5.55 -30.60 12.55
CA LEU A 318 5.68 -30.39 11.12
C LEU A 318 4.45 -30.88 10.33
N ASN A 319 3.81 -31.97 10.76
CA ASN A 319 2.61 -32.51 10.14
C ASN A 319 1.32 -31.82 10.60
N ASN A 320 1.37 -31.00 11.64
CA ASN A 320 0.21 -30.27 12.15
C ASN A 320 -0.04 -29.02 11.29
N LYS A 321 -1.01 -29.11 10.38
CA LYS A 321 -1.33 -28.03 9.42
C LYS A 321 -1.78 -26.74 10.09
N GLU A 322 -2.53 -26.83 11.17
CA GLU A 322 -3.02 -25.64 11.90
C GLU A 322 -1.86 -24.93 12.58
N LEU A 323 -0.97 -25.66 13.25
CA LEU A 323 0.21 -25.12 13.89
C LEU A 323 1.14 -24.45 12.87
N MET A 324 1.38 -25.08 11.72
CA MET A 324 2.24 -24.52 10.68
C MET A 324 1.62 -23.28 10.02
N LYS A 325 0.30 -23.25 9.85
CA LYS A 325 -0.42 -22.07 9.38
C LYS A 325 -0.29 -20.91 10.38
N GLU A 326 -0.55 -21.16 11.67
CA GLU A 326 -0.41 -20.18 12.73
C GLU A 326 1.03 -19.64 12.81
N TYR A 327 2.02 -20.52 12.62
CA TYR A 327 3.41 -20.12 12.56
C TYR A 327 3.70 -19.18 11.39
N MET A 328 3.19 -19.47 10.17
CA MET A 328 3.32 -18.57 9.03
C MET A 328 2.73 -17.17 9.33
N GLU A 329 1.53 -17.12 9.89
CA GLU A 329 0.85 -15.87 10.25
C GLU A 329 1.64 -15.09 11.31
N THR A 330 2.19 -15.81 12.31
CA THR A 330 3.00 -15.21 13.37
C THR A 330 4.29 -14.61 12.84
N VAL A 331 4.98 -15.31 11.92
CA VAL A 331 6.19 -14.81 11.28
C VAL A 331 5.90 -13.56 10.46
N LEU A 332 4.83 -13.54 9.67
CA LEU A 332 4.44 -12.36 8.88
C LEU A 332 4.22 -11.13 9.76
N VAL A 333 3.43 -11.28 10.84
CA VAL A 333 3.18 -10.17 11.79
C VAL A 333 4.44 -9.73 12.52
N GLY A 334 5.36 -10.64 12.83
CA GLY A 334 6.60 -10.32 13.53
C GLY A 334 7.64 -9.60 12.68
N ILE A 335 7.54 -9.72 11.35
CA ILE A 335 8.52 -9.15 10.40
C ILE A 335 8.05 -7.79 9.86
N ILE A 336 6.79 -7.60 9.63
CA ILE A 336 6.16 -6.37 9.15
C ILE A 336 5.94 -5.40 10.31
#